data_a31a2d4797392f7b8a034b65322ca24d
#
_entry.id   a31a2d4797392f7b8a034b65322ca24d
#
_cell.length_a   1.000
_cell.length_b   1.000
_cell.length_c   1.000
_cell.angle_alpha   90.00
_cell.angle_beta   90.00
_cell.angle_gamma   90.00
#
_symmetry.space_group_name_H-M   'P 1'
#
loop_
_entity.id
_entity.type
_entity.pdbx_description
1 polymer ?
#
loop_
_entity_poly.entity_id
_entity_poly.type
_entity_poly.pdbx_seq_one_letter_code
_entity_poly.pdbx_strand_id
1 'polypeptide(L)'
;MPERTSKLTLIADALPRIADGSRIIVAGAHFNNVPMALVRQLIRQKVRDLELVPTPSAGLWVDMLVAAGAVAKVHVSYIGLEFLGLAPNFRKAAESKSIDLIESDEPTIFMGLRAAASGLPFTALPPVHKMTDLPRVNPDIYKETQDPFTGETVIAIPPIAPDIALLHFARADVYGNCVSLGGRHMEDVIAKASKRTIISADEIVGPDEIAGAPLNTTLPGVLVEAVVHAPYGVYPGTCPGLYGYDRAHLDEYYDLARQGRTGEYLDQYVHGAEDDSVLLDAVGETRLAALAIG
;
A
#
# COMPACT_ATOMS: atom_id res chain seq x y z
N MET A 1 -34.75 -6.99 -2.20
CA MET A 1 -33.41 -6.51 -2.61
C MET A 1 -32.65 -7.71 -3.13
N PRO A 2 -31.80 -7.61 -4.15
CA PRO A 2 -30.96 -8.72 -4.53
C PRO A 2 -30.13 -9.15 -3.32
N GLU A 3 -29.97 -10.46 -3.16
CA GLU A 3 -29.20 -11.05 -2.09
C GLU A 3 -27.73 -10.60 -2.22
N ARG A 4 -27.16 -10.03 -1.14
CA ARG A 4 -25.77 -9.58 -1.15
C ARG A 4 -24.87 -10.82 -1.06
N THR A 5 -23.92 -10.94 -1.97
CA THR A 5 -22.91 -12.01 -1.95
C THR A 5 -21.76 -11.63 -1.05
N SER A 6 -21.31 -12.55 -0.19
CA SER A 6 -20.10 -12.39 0.62
C SER A 6 -18.88 -12.25 -0.29
N LYS A 7 -17.99 -11.33 0.10
CA LYS A 7 -16.67 -11.08 -0.53
C LYS A 7 -15.52 -11.64 0.29
N LEU A 8 -15.85 -12.25 1.45
CA LEU A 8 -14.84 -12.87 2.31
C LEU A 8 -14.24 -14.08 1.58
N THR A 9 -12.91 -14.11 1.52
CA THR A 9 -12.16 -15.16 0.82
C THR A 9 -10.83 -15.43 1.53
N LEU A 10 -10.19 -16.54 1.21
CA LEU A 10 -8.85 -16.84 1.68
C LEU A 10 -7.83 -15.91 1.01
N ILE A 11 -6.73 -15.62 1.70
CA ILE A 11 -5.69 -14.75 1.18
C ILE A 11 -5.07 -15.29 -0.12
N ALA A 12 -4.92 -16.60 -0.23
CA ALA A 12 -4.42 -17.28 -1.43
C ALA A 12 -5.35 -17.07 -2.64
N ASP A 13 -6.66 -16.97 -2.41
CA ASP A 13 -7.67 -16.80 -3.46
C ASP A 13 -7.95 -15.33 -3.80
N ALA A 14 -7.59 -14.41 -2.91
CA ALA A 14 -7.82 -12.98 -3.12
C ALA A 14 -6.90 -12.39 -4.21
N LEU A 15 -5.64 -12.85 -4.28
CA LEU A 15 -4.59 -12.26 -5.11
C LEU A 15 -4.26 -12.99 -6.44
N PRO A 16 -4.82 -14.17 -6.81
CA PRO A 16 -4.37 -14.90 -8.01
C PRO A 16 -4.64 -14.17 -9.33
N ARG A 17 -5.23 -12.98 -9.28
CA ARG A 17 -5.51 -12.12 -10.43
C ARG A 17 -4.57 -10.94 -10.58
N ILE A 18 -3.50 -10.89 -9.76
CA ILE A 18 -2.43 -9.91 -9.94
C ILE A 18 -1.43 -10.52 -10.93
N ALA A 19 -1.47 -10.03 -12.16
CA ALA A 19 -0.57 -10.46 -13.22
C ALA A 19 0.79 -9.76 -13.08
N ASP A 20 1.82 -10.37 -13.64
CA ASP A 20 3.11 -9.72 -13.85
C ASP A 20 2.90 -8.41 -14.63
N GLY A 21 3.67 -7.39 -14.31
CA GLY A 21 3.54 -6.06 -14.90
C GLY A 21 2.38 -5.21 -14.39
N SER A 22 1.58 -5.69 -13.42
CA SER A 22 0.49 -4.91 -12.85
C SER A 22 1.01 -3.66 -12.14
N ARG A 23 0.26 -2.54 -12.30
CA ARG A 23 0.45 -1.33 -11.49
C ARG A 23 -0.34 -1.47 -10.20
N ILE A 24 0.33 -1.54 -9.06
CA ILE A 24 -0.31 -1.68 -7.76
C ILE A 24 -0.09 -0.47 -6.87
N ILE A 25 -1.10 -0.14 -6.07
CA ILE A 25 -0.98 0.80 -4.97
C ILE A 25 -1.19 0.06 -3.65
N VAL A 26 -0.33 0.32 -2.68
CA VAL A 26 -0.45 -0.17 -1.32
C VAL A 26 -0.69 1.03 -0.42
N ALA A 27 -1.83 1.03 0.26
CA ALA A 27 -2.20 2.12 1.17
C ALA A 27 -1.53 1.96 2.54
N GLY A 28 -1.78 2.93 3.40
CA GLY A 28 -1.13 3.09 4.70
C GLY A 28 -0.08 4.19 4.66
N ALA A 29 0.51 4.50 5.80
CA ALA A 29 1.59 5.48 5.90
C ALA A 29 2.65 4.98 6.87
N HIS A 30 3.92 4.99 6.47
CA HIS A 30 5.03 4.48 7.25
C HIS A 30 4.80 3.02 7.68
N PHE A 31 4.48 2.80 8.95
CA PHE A 31 4.16 1.49 9.51
C PHE A 31 2.67 1.35 9.88
N ASN A 32 1.82 2.37 9.57
CA ASN A 32 0.42 2.36 9.97
C ASN A 32 -0.49 1.84 8.85
N ASN A 33 -1.37 0.90 9.17
CA ASN A 33 -2.39 0.35 8.29
C ASN A 33 -1.88 -0.16 6.93
N VAL A 34 -0.58 -0.53 6.85
CA VAL A 34 0.00 -1.12 5.65
C VAL A 34 -0.42 -2.60 5.57
N PRO A 35 -1.03 -3.07 4.48
CA PRO A 35 -1.53 -4.44 4.33
C PRO A 35 -0.39 -5.45 4.15
N MET A 36 0.46 -5.63 5.18
CA MET A 36 1.66 -6.45 5.10
C MET A 36 1.36 -7.93 4.82
N ALA A 37 0.22 -8.45 5.28
CA ALA A 37 -0.23 -9.80 4.94
C ALA A 37 -0.42 -9.97 3.43
N LEU A 38 -1.08 -8.99 2.76
CA LEU A 38 -1.27 -9.01 1.31
C LEU A 38 0.07 -8.84 0.57
N VAL A 39 0.98 -8.01 1.10
CA VAL A 39 2.33 -7.83 0.53
C VAL A 39 3.13 -9.13 0.60
N ARG A 40 3.14 -9.82 1.75
CA ARG A 40 3.79 -11.13 1.89
C ARG A 40 3.19 -12.16 0.93
N GLN A 41 1.87 -12.11 0.72
CA GLN A 41 1.22 -13.02 -0.23
C GLN A 41 1.66 -12.78 -1.68
N LEU A 42 1.89 -11.53 -2.11
CA LEU A 42 2.49 -11.24 -3.43
C LEU A 42 3.87 -11.90 -3.57
N ILE A 43 4.68 -11.84 -2.53
CA ILE A 43 6.01 -12.47 -2.51
C ILE A 43 5.89 -14.00 -2.64
N ARG A 44 4.97 -14.64 -1.89
CA ARG A 44 4.69 -16.09 -1.98
C ARG A 44 4.25 -16.52 -3.37
N GLN A 45 3.43 -15.71 -4.02
CA GLN A 45 2.95 -15.94 -5.39
C GLN A 45 4.00 -15.68 -6.46
N LYS A 46 5.16 -15.11 -6.08
CA LYS A 46 6.28 -14.79 -6.99
C LYS A 46 5.87 -13.89 -8.15
N VAL A 47 4.94 -12.96 -7.92
CA VAL A 47 4.54 -11.95 -8.90
C VAL A 47 5.77 -11.11 -9.27
N ARG A 48 5.89 -10.72 -10.55
CA ARG A 48 7.06 -10.02 -11.09
C ARG A 48 6.69 -8.76 -11.84
N ASP A 49 7.71 -7.97 -12.11
CA ASP A 49 7.63 -6.79 -12.98
C ASP A 49 6.61 -5.75 -12.55
N LEU A 50 6.30 -5.71 -11.24
CA LEU A 50 5.32 -4.77 -10.69
C LEU A 50 5.76 -3.32 -10.87
N GLU A 51 4.80 -2.46 -11.24
CA GLU A 51 4.91 -1.01 -11.11
C GLU A 51 4.25 -0.58 -9.80
N LEU A 52 5.05 -0.07 -8.87
CA LEU A 52 4.57 0.35 -7.56
C LEU A 52 4.20 1.84 -7.57
N VAL A 53 3.01 2.15 -7.06
CA VAL A 53 2.58 3.50 -6.71
C VAL A 53 2.50 3.56 -5.18
N PRO A 54 3.57 3.95 -4.48
CA PRO A 54 3.53 4.09 -3.04
C PRO A 54 2.64 5.26 -2.66
N THR A 55 1.84 5.08 -1.59
CA THR A 55 1.36 6.25 -0.87
C THR A 55 2.57 7.02 -0.34
N PRO A 56 2.52 8.33 -0.23
CA PRO A 56 3.59 9.10 0.38
C PRO A 56 3.97 8.50 1.74
N SER A 57 5.28 8.40 1.97
CA SER A 57 5.87 7.75 3.14
C SER A 57 5.70 6.22 3.15
N ALA A 58 6.10 5.58 2.06
CA ALA A 58 6.26 4.13 1.98
C ALA A 58 7.63 3.67 2.50
N GLY A 59 7.75 2.40 2.82
CA GLY A 59 9.00 1.86 3.36
C GLY A 59 9.09 0.34 3.28
N LEU A 60 8.84 -0.34 4.38
CA LEU A 60 9.06 -1.78 4.55
C LEU A 60 8.50 -2.64 3.41
N TRP A 61 7.27 -2.38 3.00
CA TRP A 61 6.62 -3.17 1.96
C TRP A 61 7.29 -3.04 0.59
N VAL A 62 7.76 -1.81 0.23
CA VAL A 62 8.52 -1.60 -1.01
C VAL A 62 9.84 -2.32 -0.93
N ASP A 63 10.55 -2.16 0.19
CA ASP A 63 11.87 -2.77 0.40
C ASP A 63 11.82 -4.30 0.32
N MET A 64 10.76 -4.92 0.90
CA MET A 64 10.53 -6.37 0.82
C MET A 64 10.22 -6.84 -0.61
N LEU A 65 9.35 -6.13 -1.35
CA LEU A 65 9.03 -6.49 -2.74
C LEU A 65 10.24 -6.34 -3.66
N VAL A 66 11.06 -5.32 -3.46
CA VAL A 66 12.33 -5.14 -4.19
C VAL A 66 13.29 -6.28 -3.87
N ALA A 67 13.45 -6.63 -2.58
CA ALA A 67 14.30 -7.75 -2.19
C ALA A 67 13.86 -9.10 -2.78
N ALA A 68 12.54 -9.29 -2.92
CA ALA A 68 11.96 -10.48 -3.55
C ALA A 68 12.08 -10.50 -5.09
N GLY A 69 12.61 -9.43 -5.71
CA GLY A 69 12.73 -9.32 -7.16
C GLY A 69 11.39 -9.16 -7.87
N ALA A 70 10.38 -8.63 -7.18
CA ALA A 70 9.03 -8.47 -7.71
C ALA A 70 8.82 -7.16 -8.49
N VAL A 71 9.74 -6.20 -8.41
CA VAL A 71 9.54 -4.81 -8.82
C VAL A 71 10.35 -4.46 -10.06
N ALA A 72 9.69 -3.89 -11.07
CA ALA A 72 10.34 -3.30 -12.24
C ALA A 72 10.40 -1.77 -12.17
N LYS A 73 9.36 -1.13 -11.59
CA LYS A 73 9.23 0.32 -11.60
C LYS A 73 8.58 0.85 -10.32
N VAL A 74 9.01 2.03 -9.87
CA VAL A 74 8.45 2.68 -8.67
C VAL A 74 8.24 4.17 -8.92
N HIS A 75 7.05 4.69 -8.58
CA HIS A 75 6.82 6.12 -8.42
C HIS A 75 7.36 6.55 -7.06
N VAL A 76 8.32 7.46 -7.02
CA VAL A 76 9.06 7.77 -5.78
C VAL A 76 8.76 9.18 -5.31
N SER A 77 8.12 9.31 -4.12
CA SER A 77 8.14 10.54 -3.34
C SER A 77 9.05 10.40 -2.13
N TYR A 78 8.82 9.36 -1.33
CA TYR A 78 9.68 8.98 -0.20
C TYR A 78 9.57 7.46 0.02
N ILE A 79 10.72 6.80 0.14
CA ILE A 79 10.81 5.38 0.52
C ILE A 79 11.89 5.24 1.58
N GLY A 80 11.47 4.99 2.81
CA GLY A 80 12.36 4.87 3.97
C GLY A 80 11.69 4.14 5.12
N LEU A 81 12.50 3.75 6.10
CA LEU A 81 12.07 3.04 7.29
C LEU A 81 12.09 3.95 8.53
N GLU A 82 11.79 5.23 8.34
CA GLU A 82 11.66 6.26 9.37
C GLU A 82 12.87 6.32 10.31
N PHE A 83 12.65 6.02 11.59
CA PHE A 83 13.68 6.04 12.62
C PHE A 83 14.80 5.00 12.40
N LEU A 84 14.64 4.07 11.47
CA LEU A 84 15.69 3.12 11.08
C LEU A 84 16.58 3.67 9.96
N GLY A 85 16.05 4.58 9.13
CA GLY A 85 16.76 5.19 8.02
C GLY A 85 16.22 4.77 6.66
N LEU A 86 17.04 4.90 5.61
CA LEU A 86 16.64 4.56 4.24
C LEU A 86 16.42 3.06 4.07
N ALA A 87 15.46 2.69 3.22
CA ALA A 87 15.15 1.31 2.85
C ALA A 87 16.33 0.67 2.09
N PRO A 88 17.03 -0.35 2.65
CA PRO A 88 18.34 -0.78 2.15
C PRO A 88 18.30 -1.46 0.78
N ASN A 89 17.31 -2.32 0.54
CA ASN A 89 17.18 -3.03 -0.74
C ASN A 89 16.72 -2.09 -1.85
N PHE A 90 15.75 -1.22 -1.56
CA PHE A 90 15.31 -0.18 -2.49
C PHE A 90 16.45 0.76 -2.87
N ARG A 91 17.20 1.26 -1.88
CA ARG A 91 18.36 2.12 -2.12
C ARG A 91 19.38 1.46 -3.03
N LYS A 92 19.75 0.21 -2.75
CA LYS A 92 20.69 -0.56 -3.57
C LYS A 92 20.18 -0.73 -5.00
N ALA A 93 18.89 -1.05 -5.16
CA ALA A 93 18.28 -1.22 -6.48
C ALA A 93 18.25 0.11 -7.28
N ALA A 94 17.95 1.22 -6.61
CA ALA A 94 17.98 2.56 -7.21
C ALA A 94 19.39 2.96 -7.64
N GLU A 95 20.40 2.80 -6.78
CA GLU A 95 21.81 3.13 -7.07
C GLU A 95 22.37 2.26 -8.21
N SER A 96 22.01 0.98 -8.27
CA SER A 96 22.42 0.06 -9.34
C SER A 96 21.59 0.16 -10.62
N LYS A 97 20.52 0.97 -10.61
CA LYS A 97 19.57 1.11 -11.72
C LYS A 97 18.94 -0.24 -12.14
N SER A 98 18.73 -1.14 -11.19
CA SER A 98 18.07 -2.43 -11.45
C SER A 98 16.54 -2.34 -11.46
N ILE A 99 15.98 -1.21 -11.07
CA ILE A 99 14.57 -0.84 -11.17
C ILE A 99 14.45 0.56 -11.77
N ASP A 100 13.35 0.80 -12.49
CA ASP A 100 13.04 2.12 -13.04
C ASP A 100 12.41 3.01 -11.96
N LEU A 101 12.85 4.27 -11.88
CA LEU A 101 12.30 5.25 -10.97
C LEU A 101 11.55 6.34 -11.73
N ILE A 102 10.32 6.63 -11.30
CA ILE A 102 9.59 7.83 -11.68
C ILE A 102 9.67 8.77 -10.48
N GLU A 103 10.59 9.72 -10.51
CA GLU A 103 10.72 10.71 -9.45
C GLU A 103 9.47 11.59 -9.39
N SER A 104 8.89 11.69 -8.21
CA SER A 104 7.64 12.40 -7.94
C SER A 104 7.74 13.07 -6.57
N ASP A 105 6.71 13.79 -6.23
CA ASP A 105 6.47 14.28 -4.88
C ASP A 105 5.07 13.88 -4.42
N GLU A 106 4.77 14.13 -3.16
CA GLU A 106 3.46 13.80 -2.59
C GLU A 106 2.30 14.46 -3.34
N PRO A 107 2.33 15.77 -3.66
CA PRO A 107 1.28 16.40 -4.44
C PRO A 107 1.04 15.73 -5.79
N THR A 108 2.08 15.31 -6.49
CA THR A 108 1.95 14.61 -7.78
C THR A 108 1.17 13.32 -7.63
N ILE A 109 1.54 12.48 -6.65
CA ILE A 109 0.85 11.21 -6.41
C ILE A 109 -0.61 11.47 -6.00
N PHE A 110 -0.84 12.36 -5.04
CA PHE A 110 -2.19 12.65 -4.56
C PHE A 110 -3.09 13.26 -5.63
N MET A 111 -2.60 14.22 -6.41
CA MET A 111 -3.38 14.85 -7.45
C MET A 111 -3.63 13.90 -8.63
N GLY A 112 -2.64 13.06 -8.97
CA GLY A 112 -2.80 12.02 -9.99
C GLY A 112 -3.87 10.98 -9.61
N LEU A 113 -3.87 10.51 -8.36
CA LEU A 113 -4.91 9.62 -7.84
C LEU A 113 -6.29 10.28 -7.83
N ARG A 114 -6.40 11.54 -7.39
CA ARG A 114 -7.66 12.28 -7.42
C ARG A 114 -8.19 12.49 -8.85
N ALA A 115 -7.30 12.77 -9.79
CA ALA A 115 -7.68 12.88 -11.20
C ALA A 115 -8.26 11.55 -11.71
N ALA A 116 -7.61 10.42 -11.43
CA ALA A 116 -8.11 9.10 -11.79
C ALA A 116 -9.46 8.79 -11.12
N ALA A 117 -9.57 9.03 -9.80
CA ALA A 117 -10.81 8.81 -9.04
C ALA A 117 -11.99 9.65 -9.54
N SER A 118 -11.72 10.81 -10.17
CA SER A 118 -12.71 11.72 -10.72
C SER A 118 -12.93 11.54 -12.22
N GLY A 119 -12.23 10.63 -12.89
CA GLY A 119 -12.30 10.44 -14.33
C GLY A 119 -11.76 11.61 -15.15
N LEU A 120 -10.86 12.42 -14.58
CA LEU A 120 -10.26 13.56 -15.28
C LEU A 120 -9.13 13.07 -16.21
N PRO A 121 -8.99 13.67 -17.42
CA PRO A 121 -7.92 13.30 -18.34
C PRO A 121 -6.54 13.77 -17.92
N PHE A 122 -6.45 14.78 -17.06
CA PHE A 122 -5.24 15.33 -16.44
C PHE A 122 -5.62 16.23 -15.26
N THR A 123 -4.63 16.65 -14.49
CA THR A 123 -4.81 17.67 -13.46
C THR A 123 -3.61 18.62 -13.44
N ALA A 124 -3.85 19.88 -13.04
CA ALA A 124 -2.78 20.84 -12.83
C ALA A 124 -2.21 20.71 -11.41
N LEU A 125 -0.89 20.82 -11.30
CA LEU A 125 -0.19 20.87 -10.02
C LEU A 125 -0.08 22.31 -9.50
N PRO A 126 0.15 22.51 -8.19
CA PRO A 126 0.43 23.81 -7.62
C PRO A 126 1.55 24.55 -8.38
N PRO A 127 1.50 25.88 -8.52
CA PRO A 127 2.46 26.66 -9.32
C PRO A 127 3.93 26.48 -8.95
N VAL A 128 4.23 26.07 -7.71
CA VAL A 128 5.59 25.81 -7.23
C VAL A 128 6.30 24.72 -8.04
N HIS A 129 5.55 23.76 -8.63
CA HIS A 129 6.15 22.66 -9.38
C HIS A 129 6.94 23.10 -10.62
N LYS A 130 6.61 24.23 -11.24
CA LYS A 130 7.39 24.80 -12.34
C LYS A 130 8.79 25.28 -11.92
N MET A 131 9.02 25.43 -10.60
CA MET A 131 10.31 25.85 -10.03
C MET A 131 11.16 24.66 -9.56
N THR A 132 10.64 23.44 -9.67
CA THR A 132 11.36 22.21 -9.32
C THR A 132 12.03 21.60 -10.54
N ASP A 133 12.92 20.63 -10.33
CA ASP A 133 13.54 19.85 -11.40
C ASP A 133 12.62 18.73 -11.95
N LEU A 134 11.48 18.45 -11.31
CA LEU A 134 10.60 17.33 -11.71
C LEU A 134 10.18 17.37 -13.18
N PRO A 135 9.76 18.51 -13.77
CA PRO A 135 9.43 18.58 -15.20
C PRO A 135 10.62 18.26 -16.12
N ARG A 136 11.85 18.58 -15.68
CA ARG A 136 13.07 18.30 -16.42
C ARG A 136 13.49 16.84 -16.33
N VAL A 137 13.31 16.22 -15.15
CA VAL A 137 13.73 14.84 -14.87
C VAL A 137 12.75 13.85 -15.48
N ASN A 138 11.45 14.14 -15.42
CA ASN A 138 10.39 13.26 -15.96
C ASN A 138 9.47 14.01 -16.96
N PRO A 139 10.00 14.41 -18.13
CA PRO A 139 9.25 15.21 -19.10
C PRO A 139 8.04 14.47 -19.69
N ASP A 140 7.95 13.16 -19.55
CA ASP A 140 6.80 12.38 -19.99
C ASP A 140 5.60 12.45 -19.03
N ILE A 141 5.85 12.72 -17.77
CA ILE A 141 4.82 12.84 -16.72
C ILE A 141 4.41 14.30 -16.53
N TYR A 142 5.37 15.23 -16.50
CA TYR A 142 5.11 16.65 -16.24
C TYR A 142 5.12 17.45 -17.55
N LYS A 143 3.98 18.05 -17.89
CA LYS A 143 3.82 18.85 -19.11
C LYS A 143 3.48 20.29 -18.75
N GLU A 144 4.21 21.24 -19.34
CA GLU A 144 3.76 22.63 -19.29
C GLU A 144 2.50 22.83 -20.10
N THR A 145 1.54 23.55 -19.53
CA THR A 145 0.32 23.97 -20.19
C THR A 145 -0.10 25.35 -19.71
N GLN A 146 -1.12 25.93 -20.31
CA GLN A 146 -1.65 27.25 -19.92
C GLN A 146 -2.96 27.08 -19.15
N ASP A 147 -3.09 27.79 -18.05
CA ASP A 147 -4.36 27.97 -17.38
C ASP A 147 -5.31 28.75 -18.30
N PRO A 148 -6.44 28.17 -18.70
CA PRO A 148 -7.36 28.82 -19.65
C PRO A 148 -8.04 30.08 -19.10
N PHE A 149 -8.00 30.32 -17.81
CA PHE A 149 -8.65 31.45 -17.15
C PHE A 149 -7.71 32.63 -16.90
N THR A 150 -6.45 32.34 -16.55
CA THR A 150 -5.46 33.37 -16.20
C THR A 150 -4.37 33.55 -17.27
N GLY A 151 -4.17 32.55 -18.13
CA GLY A 151 -3.07 32.51 -19.10
C GLY A 151 -1.71 32.16 -18.48
N GLU A 152 -1.65 31.87 -17.18
CA GLU A 152 -0.41 31.48 -16.52
C GLU A 152 0.04 30.09 -16.92
N THR A 153 1.35 29.88 -17.01
CA THR A 153 1.93 28.54 -17.21
C THR A 153 1.78 27.71 -15.95
N VAL A 154 1.20 26.53 -16.07
CA VAL A 154 1.06 25.53 -15.01
C VAL A 154 1.63 24.18 -15.47
N ILE A 155 1.95 23.31 -14.52
CA ILE A 155 2.38 21.94 -14.80
C ILE A 155 1.16 21.03 -14.73
N ALA A 156 0.89 20.30 -15.81
CA ALA A 156 -0.12 19.26 -15.88
C ALA A 156 0.51 17.88 -15.74
N ILE A 157 -0.20 16.97 -15.05
CA ILE A 157 0.15 15.56 -14.92
C ILE A 157 -1.01 14.66 -15.33
N PRO A 158 -0.73 13.45 -15.84
CA PRO A 158 -1.77 12.47 -16.15
C PRO A 158 -2.41 11.92 -14.87
N PRO A 159 -3.60 11.30 -14.96
CA PRO A 159 -4.15 10.53 -13.85
C PRO A 159 -3.28 9.32 -13.53
N ILE A 160 -3.14 9.02 -12.24
CA ILE A 160 -2.52 7.80 -11.76
C ILE A 160 -3.63 6.80 -11.45
N ALA A 161 -3.81 5.82 -12.32
CA ALA A 161 -4.85 4.80 -12.21
C ALA A 161 -4.22 3.42 -11.99
N PRO A 162 -4.10 2.95 -10.73
CA PRO A 162 -3.60 1.62 -10.44
C PRO A 162 -4.54 0.52 -10.95
N ASP A 163 -3.99 -0.63 -11.32
CA ASP A 163 -4.80 -1.80 -11.64
C ASP A 163 -5.44 -2.36 -10.37
N ILE A 164 -4.69 -2.37 -9.27
CA ILE A 164 -5.12 -2.94 -8.00
C ILE A 164 -4.69 -2.07 -6.83
N ALA A 165 -5.64 -1.82 -5.91
CA ALA A 165 -5.37 -1.27 -4.60
C ALA A 165 -5.37 -2.37 -3.54
N LEU A 166 -4.36 -2.36 -2.68
CA LEU A 166 -4.26 -3.18 -1.48
C LEU A 166 -4.38 -2.27 -0.27
N LEU A 167 -5.38 -2.55 0.59
CA LEU A 167 -5.63 -1.77 1.80
C LEU A 167 -5.80 -2.68 3.02
N HIS A 168 -5.59 -2.10 4.19
CA HIS A 168 -5.86 -2.78 5.46
C HIS A 168 -6.73 -1.92 6.36
N PHE A 169 -7.64 -2.59 7.10
CA PHE A 169 -8.53 -1.95 8.04
C PHE A 169 -8.56 -2.72 9.36
N ALA A 170 -8.86 -2.01 10.45
CA ALA A 170 -9.05 -2.66 11.75
C ALA A 170 -10.24 -3.64 11.71
N ARG A 171 -11.34 -3.22 11.07
CA ARG A 171 -12.56 -4.02 10.96
C ARG A 171 -13.15 -3.97 9.57
N ALA A 172 -13.74 -5.09 9.13
CA ALA A 172 -14.57 -5.16 7.94
C ALA A 172 -15.75 -6.12 8.14
N ASP A 173 -16.83 -5.90 7.39
CA ASP A 173 -17.87 -6.91 7.25
C ASP A 173 -17.62 -7.81 6.02
N VAL A 174 -18.37 -8.88 5.92
CA VAL A 174 -18.25 -9.84 4.79
C VAL A 174 -18.62 -9.22 3.42
N TYR A 175 -19.23 -8.03 3.39
CA TYR A 175 -19.61 -7.31 2.19
C TYR A 175 -18.57 -6.25 1.79
N GLY A 176 -17.54 -6.07 2.61
CA GLY A 176 -16.43 -5.13 2.35
C GLY A 176 -16.66 -3.71 2.84
N ASN A 177 -17.64 -3.46 3.71
CA ASN A 177 -17.67 -2.20 4.45
C ASN A 177 -16.58 -2.23 5.51
N CYS A 178 -15.77 -1.16 5.59
CA CYS A 178 -14.54 -1.16 6.38
C CYS A 178 -14.51 0.01 7.35
N VAL A 179 -13.86 -0.21 8.50
CA VAL A 179 -13.66 0.78 9.56
C VAL A 179 -12.18 0.86 9.93
N SER A 180 -11.60 2.05 9.83
CA SER A 180 -10.30 2.39 10.43
C SER A 180 -10.51 2.98 11.81
N LEU A 181 -9.69 2.59 12.78
CA LEU A 181 -9.70 3.14 14.14
C LEU A 181 -8.68 4.27 14.34
N GLY A 182 -7.91 4.60 13.31
CA GLY A 182 -6.89 5.64 13.33
C GLY A 182 -7.04 6.68 12.23
N GLY A 183 -5.92 7.31 11.87
CA GLY A 183 -5.86 8.27 10.77
C GLY A 183 -6.26 7.66 9.44
N ARG A 184 -6.80 8.49 8.55
CA ARG A 184 -7.15 8.11 7.19
C ARG A 184 -6.03 8.50 6.22
N HIS A 185 -5.71 7.60 5.28
CA HIS A 185 -4.62 7.75 4.32
C HIS A 185 -5.14 7.72 2.87
N MET A 186 -6.25 8.41 2.60
CA MET A 186 -6.89 8.53 1.28
C MET A 186 -7.47 7.20 0.74
N GLU A 187 -7.84 6.28 1.59
CA GLU A 187 -8.32 4.94 1.21
C GLU A 187 -9.48 5.00 0.19
N ASP A 188 -10.40 5.94 0.36
CA ASP A 188 -11.53 6.14 -0.56
C ASP A 188 -11.10 6.65 -1.94
N VAL A 189 -10.12 7.56 -1.99
CA VAL A 189 -9.56 8.06 -3.25
C VAL A 189 -8.78 6.97 -3.95
N ILE A 190 -7.96 6.22 -3.20
CA ILE A 190 -7.17 5.10 -3.71
C ILE A 190 -8.09 4.04 -4.33
N ALA A 191 -9.13 3.64 -3.60
CA ALA A 191 -10.09 2.65 -4.09
C ALA A 191 -10.84 3.12 -5.35
N LYS A 192 -11.23 4.40 -5.42
CA LYS A 192 -11.90 4.98 -6.60
C LYS A 192 -10.96 5.16 -7.79
N ALA A 193 -9.67 5.41 -7.55
CA ALA A 193 -8.66 5.57 -8.59
C ALA A 193 -8.26 4.23 -9.23
N SER A 194 -8.44 3.13 -8.50
CA SER A 194 -7.98 1.80 -8.90
C SER A 194 -9.09 1.02 -9.61
N LYS A 195 -8.71 0.13 -10.54
CA LYS A 195 -9.67 -0.74 -11.23
C LYS A 195 -10.29 -1.77 -10.29
N ARG A 196 -9.52 -2.24 -9.29
CA ARG A 196 -9.92 -3.26 -8.33
C ARG A 196 -9.34 -2.93 -6.96
N THR A 197 -10.08 -3.25 -5.90
CA THR A 197 -9.64 -3.06 -4.52
C THR A 197 -9.76 -4.35 -3.74
N ILE A 198 -8.67 -4.79 -3.15
CA ILE A 198 -8.61 -5.94 -2.25
C ILE A 198 -8.26 -5.42 -0.86
N ILE A 199 -9.01 -5.81 0.13
CA ILE A 199 -8.75 -5.40 1.50
C ILE A 199 -8.41 -6.59 2.39
N SER A 200 -7.58 -6.35 3.40
CA SER A 200 -7.46 -7.20 4.58
C SER A 200 -8.00 -6.49 5.81
N ALA A 201 -8.46 -7.24 6.79
CA ALA A 201 -8.91 -6.70 8.06
C ALA A 201 -8.48 -7.61 9.21
N ASP A 202 -8.13 -6.99 10.35
CA ASP A 202 -7.81 -7.72 11.58
C ASP A 202 -9.04 -8.43 12.14
N GLU A 203 -10.20 -7.77 12.10
CA GLU A 203 -11.45 -8.30 12.62
C GLU A 203 -12.54 -8.34 11.53
N ILE A 204 -13.22 -9.48 11.39
CA ILE A 204 -14.44 -9.57 10.59
C ILE A 204 -15.63 -9.48 11.53
N VAL A 205 -16.42 -8.41 11.38
CA VAL A 205 -17.58 -8.11 12.22
C VAL A 205 -18.90 -8.37 11.50
N GLY A 206 -19.98 -8.43 12.27
CA GLY A 206 -21.33 -8.55 11.70
C GLY A 206 -21.71 -7.31 10.87
N PRO A 207 -22.41 -7.47 9.73
CA PRO A 207 -22.82 -6.33 8.90
C PRO A 207 -23.66 -5.29 9.66
N ASP A 208 -24.46 -5.73 10.64
CA ASP A 208 -25.30 -4.84 11.45
C ASP A 208 -24.48 -3.95 12.37
N GLU A 209 -23.28 -4.37 12.78
CA GLU A 209 -22.38 -3.55 13.61
C GLU A 209 -21.91 -2.32 12.84
N ILE A 210 -21.47 -2.49 11.58
CA ILE A 210 -21.06 -1.36 10.75
C ILE A 210 -22.29 -0.52 10.33
N ALA A 211 -23.38 -1.17 9.96
CA ALA A 211 -24.62 -0.49 9.57
C ALA A 211 -25.24 0.33 10.73
N GLY A 212 -25.04 -0.11 11.98
CA GLY A 212 -25.47 0.63 13.19
C GLY A 212 -24.72 1.93 13.44
N ALA A 213 -23.53 2.10 12.85
CA ALA A 213 -22.70 3.29 12.97
C ALA A 213 -22.15 3.75 11.60
N PRO A 214 -23.01 4.12 10.63
CA PRO A 214 -22.62 4.33 9.23
C PRO A 214 -21.62 5.48 9.06
N LEU A 215 -21.59 6.46 9.96
CA LEU A 215 -20.63 7.57 9.92
C LEU A 215 -19.17 7.11 10.22
N ASN A 216 -19.00 5.95 10.82
CA ASN A 216 -17.69 5.37 11.09
C ASN A 216 -17.14 4.58 9.89
N THR A 217 -17.96 4.31 8.86
CA THR A 217 -17.51 3.63 7.66
C THR A 217 -16.44 4.44 6.94
N THR A 218 -15.24 3.88 6.87
CA THR A 218 -14.10 4.49 6.18
C THR A 218 -14.16 4.22 4.68
N LEU A 219 -14.43 2.97 4.29
CA LEU A 219 -14.57 2.55 2.91
C LEU A 219 -15.87 1.76 2.73
N PRO A 220 -16.78 2.18 1.82
CA PRO A 220 -17.99 1.43 1.54
C PRO A 220 -17.69 0.19 0.68
N GLY A 221 -18.39 -0.91 0.98
CA GLY A 221 -18.16 -2.20 0.34
C GLY A 221 -18.33 -2.21 -1.18
N VAL A 222 -19.08 -1.27 -1.76
CA VAL A 222 -19.24 -1.16 -3.22
C VAL A 222 -17.91 -0.97 -3.96
N LEU A 223 -16.89 -0.43 -3.29
CA LEU A 223 -15.56 -0.21 -3.84
C LEU A 223 -14.62 -1.40 -3.64
N VAL A 224 -15.04 -2.42 -2.89
CA VAL A 224 -14.20 -3.57 -2.51
C VAL A 224 -14.60 -4.78 -3.35
N GLU A 225 -13.63 -5.48 -3.91
CA GLU A 225 -13.82 -6.73 -4.64
C GLU A 225 -13.71 -7.94 -3.74
N ALA A 226 -12.68 -7.98 -2.89
CA ALA A 226 -12.41 -9.10 -2.00
C ALA A 226 -12.02 -8.63 -0.59
N VAL A 227 -12.43 -9.40 0.42
CA VAL A 227 -12.14 -9.21 1.83
C VAL A 227 -11.34 -10.39 2.33
N VAL A 228 -10.22 -10.13 2.99
CA VAL A 228 -9.36 -11.14 3.60
C VAL A 228 -9.34 -10.93 5.12
N HIS A 229 -9.67 -11.96 5.88
CA HIS A 229 -9.44 -11.95 7.32
C HIS A 229 -7.95 -12.19 7.58
N ALA A 230 -7.28 -11.22 8.17
CA ALA A 230 -5.84 -11.27 8.43
C ALA A 230 -5.52 -10.62 9.80
N PRO A 231 -5.71 -11.35 10.89
CA PRO A 231 -5.28 -10.91 12.22
C PRO A 231 -3.79 -10.57 12.21
N TYR A 232 -3.43 -9.44 12.83
CA TYR A 232 -2.08 -8.86 12.74
C TYR A 232 -1.61 -8.60 11.29
N GLY A 233 -2.54 -8.30 10.39
CA GLY A 233 -2.27 -8.15 8.95
C GLY A 233 -1.35 -6.98 8.60
N VAL A 234 -1.12 -6.04 9.52
CA VAL A 234 -0.15 -4.92 9.40
C VAL A 234 1.22 -5.29 9.97
N TYR A 235 1.31 -6.33 10.82
CA TYR A 235 2.56 -6.70 11.51
C TYR A 235 3.76 -6.77 10.54
N PRO A 236 4.94 -6.21 10.89
CA PRO A 236 5.35 -5.68 12.19
C PRO A 236 4.98 -4.21 12.45
N GLY A 237 4.12 -3.61 11.62
CA GLY A 237 3.59 -2.26 11.77
C GLY A 237 2.45 -2.16 12.79
N THR A 238 1.75 -1.03 12.75
CA THR A 238 0.68 -0.66 13.68
C THR A 238 -0.68 -0.73 13.01
N CYS A 239 -1.64 -1.41 13.63
CA CYS A 239 -3.06 -1.20 13.38
C CYS A 239 -3.61 -0.33 14.51
N PRO A 240 -3.80 1.00 14.31
CA PRO A 240 -4.23 1.90 15.36
C PRO A 240 -5.52 1.44 16.02
N GLY A 241 -5.55 1.48 17.35
CA GLY A 241 -6.68 1.01 18.16
C GLY A 241 -6.70 -0.49 18.44
N LEU A 242 -5.82 -1.29 17.80
CA LEU A 242 -5.67 -2.72 18.05
C LEU A 242 -4.29 -3.07 18.60
N TYR A 243 -3.21 -2.71 17.90
CA TYR A 243 -1.85 -3.00 18.31
C TYR A 243 -0.82 -1.99 17.79
N GLY A 244 0.28 -1.85 18.52
CA GLY A 244 1.45 -1.06 18.14
C GLY A 244 2.41 -1.82 17.21
N TYR A 245 3.45 -1.11 16.74
CA TYR A 245 4.50 -1.74 15.94
C TYR A 245 5.48 -2.54 16.82
N ASP A 246 6.04 -3.60 16.25
CA ASP A 246 7.09 -4.39 16.88
C ASP A 246 8.47 -3.85 16.51
N ARG A 247 9.02 -3.00 17.38
CA ARG A 247 10.34 -2.39 17.19
C ARG A 247 11.44 -3.41 16.97
N ALA A 248 11.49 -4.43 17.77
CA ALA A 248 12.56 -5.43 17.70
C ALA A 248 12.52 -6.24 16.40
N HIS A 249 11.32 -6.52 15.87
CA HIS A 249 11.18 -7.17 14.57
C HIS A 249 11.56 -6.26 13.39
N LEU A 250 11.24 -4.98 13.49
CA LEU A 250 11.68 -3.99 12.51
C LEU A 250 13.19 -3.80 12.50
N ASP A 251 13.83 -3.79 13.69
CA ASP A 251 15.29 -3.73 13.83
C ASP A 251 15.93 -4.98 13.19
N GLU A 252 15.39 -6.18 13.45
CA GLU A 252 15.85 -7.45 12.85
C GLU A 252 15.80 -7.42 11.32
N TYR A 253 14.65 -7.01 10.74
CA TYR A 253 14.53 -6.85 9.30
C TYR A 253 15.59 -5.91 8.76
N TYR A 254 15.72 -4.73 9.38
CA TYR A 254 16.64 -3.69 8.92
C TYR A 254 18.09 -4.13 8.96
N ASP A 255 18.49 -4.83 10.01
CA ASP A 255 19.85 -5.34 10.16
C ASP A 255 20.18 -6.41 9.10
N LEU A 256 19.26 -7.35 8.84
CA LEU A 256 19.41 -8.33 7.77
C LEU A 256 19.46 -7.67 6.38
N ALA A 257 18.59 -6.68 6.15
CA ALA A 257 18.53 -5.96 4.87
C ALA A 257 19.83 -5.19 4.60
N ARG A 258 20.37 -4.49 5.58
CA ARG A 258 21.65 -3.78 5.46
C ARG A 258 22.84 -4.71 5.16
N GLN A 259 22.78 -5.94 5.64
CA GLN A 259 23.80 -6.97 5.40
C GLN A 259 23.61 -7.70 4.05
N GLY A 260 22.54 -7.37 3.27
CA GLY A 260 22.20 -8.07 2.04
C GLY A 260 21.63 -9.48 2.29
N ARG A 261 21.13 -9.74 3.49
CA ARG A 261 20.60 -11.03 3.96
C ARG A 261 19.07 -11.05 4.04
N THR A 262 18.37 -10.18 3.31
CA THR A 262 16.90 -10.14 3.33
C THR A 262 16.28 -11.48 2.93
N GLY A 263 16.97 -12.29 2.11
CA GLY A 263 16.51 -13.63 1.78
C GLY A 263 16.27 -14.51 2.99
N GLU A 264 17.13 -14.43 4.01
CA GLU A 264 16.98 -15.19 5.26
C GLU A 264 15.71 -14.76 6.04
N TYR A 265 15.42 -13.45 6.05
CA TYR A 265 14.16 -12.94 6.61
C TYR A 265 12.95 -13.47 5.85
N LEU A 266 12.99 -13.45 4.51
CA LEU A 266 11.90 -13.96 3.68
C LEU A 266 11.70 -15.46 3.86
N ASP A 267 12.77 -16.23 3.97
CA ASP A 267 12.71 -17.69 4.22
C ASP A 267 12.11 -18.00 5.59
N GLN A 268 12.45 -17.20 6.61
CA GLN A 268 11.98 -17.41 7.98
C GLN A 268 10.53 -16.99 8.20
N TYR A 269 10.07 -15.86 7.60
CA TYR A 269 8.83 -15.20 7.97
C TYR A 269 7.80 -15.12 6.82
N VAL A 270 8.19 -15.43 5.58
CA VAL A 270 7.29 -15.28 4.42
C VAL A 270 7.06 -16.61 3.72
N HIS A 271 8.12 -17.36 3.45
CA HIS A 271 8.03 -18.65 2.75
C HIS A 271 7.60 -19.79 3.70
N GLY A 272 7.18 -20.92 3.14
CA GLY A 272 6.88 -22.13 3.92
C GLY A 272 5.43 -22.34 4.31
N ALA A 273 4.54 -21.34 4.08
CA ALA A 273 3.08 -21.48 4.25
C ALA A 273 2.33 -20.71 3.16
N GLU A 274 1.03 -21.00 3.01
CA GLU A 274 0.16 -20.30 2.05
C GLU A 274 -0.39 -18.97 2.58
N ASP A 275 -0.22 -18.71 3.88
CA ASP A 275 -0.67 -17.51 4.59
C ASP A 275 0.38 -17.02 5.62
N ASP A 276 -0.03 -16.18 6.54
CA ASP A 276 0.85 -15.60 7.56
C ASP A 276 1.05 -16.48 8.80
N SER A 277 0.57 -17.71 8.82
CA SER A 277 0.72 -18.61 9.98
C SER A 277 2.20 -18.81 10.34
N VAL A 278 3.08 -18.99 9.37
CA VAL A 278 4.53 -19.14 9.61
C VAL A 278 5.13 -17.94 10.34
N LEU A 279 4.72 -16.72 10.00
CA LEU A 279 5.15 -15.51 10.68
C LEU A 279 4.61 -15.45 12.12
N LEU A 280 3.30 -15.66 12.27
CA LEU A 280 2.63 -15.54 13.57
C LEU A 280 3.16 -16.60 14.56
N ASP A 281 3.39 -17.82 14.08
CA ASP A 281 3.98 -18.91 14.88
C ASP A 281 5.43 -18.58 15.29
N ALA A 282 6.24 -18.06 14.37
CA ALA A 282 7.64 -17.69 14.66
C ALA A 282 7.74 -16.52 15.66
N VAL A 283 6.82 -15.57 15.60
CA VAL A 283 6.74 -14.43 16.53
C VAL A 283 6.22 -14.87 17.90
N GLY A 284 5.19 -15.69 17.92
CA GLY A 284 4.58 -16.29 19.11
C GLY A 284 3.53 -15.39 19.78
N GLU A 285 2.50 -16.02 20.33
CA GLU A 285 1.34 -15.35 20.92
C GLU A 285 1.69 -14.34 22.02
N THR A 286 2.65 -14.67 22.88
CA THR A 286 3.04 -13.78 24.00
C THR A 286 3.58 -12.45 23.49
N ARG A 287 4.39 -12.47 22.43
CA ARG A 287 4.95 -11.25 21.82
C ARG A 287 3.87 -10.45 21.10
N LEU A 288 3.01 -11.11 20.35
CA LEU A 288 1.89 -10.45 19.67
C LEU A 288 0.92 -9.80 20.67
N ALA A 289 0.56 -10.51 21.74
CA ALA A 289 -0.31 -9.97 22.78
C ALA A 289 0.31 -8.76 23.51
N ALA A 290 1.63 -8.69 23.65
CA ALA A 290 2.31 -7.56 24.26
C ALA A 290 2.24 -6.26 23.42
N LEU A 291 1.86 -6.33 22.14
CA LEU A 291 1.69 -5.19 21.26
C LEU A 291 0.28 -4.58 21.36
N ALA A 292 -0.68 -5.27 21.98
CA ALA A 292 -2.06 -4.81 22.07
C ALA A 292 -2.14 -3.43 22.75
N ILE A 293 -2.98 -2.55 22.18
CA ILE A 293 -3.30 -1.25 22.71
C ILE A 293 -4.60 -1.43 23.51
N GLY A 294 -4.49 -1.29 24.86
CA GLY A 294 -5.60 -1.41 25.79
C GLY A 294 -6.59 -0.23 25.75
#